data_854ad930eb5c44dbe72d41eeb5490b9d
#
_entry.id   854ad930eb5c44dbe72d41eeb5490b9d
#
_cell.length_a   1.000
_cell.length_b   1.000
_cell.length_c   1.000
_cell.angle_alpha   90.00
_cell.angle_beta   90.00
_cell.angle_gamma   90.00
#
_symmetry.space_group_name_H-M   'P 1'
#
loop_
_entity.id
_entity.type
_entity.pdbx_description
1 polymer ?
#
loop_
_entity_poly.entity_id
_entity_poly.type
_entity_poly.pdbx_seq_one_letter_code
_entity_poly.pdbx_strand_id
1 'polypeptide(L)'
;MANFLNCDFGTFEVRILQNDEKVESFNCGDDDLNDFLLNRAVLYRKALLAVTYVFENIESKEIVGYFSLANDRVSLDDFNDKTEFNRFRRNRFVNKKRIRSYPAVKICRLGINKDFHGKGIGSVLLDFIKSYFIEENKTGCRFIIVDAYYNAIQFYQNNDFQYLKREEKDIVTRLLYYDLNDIA
;
A
#
# COMPACT_ATOMS: atom_id res chain seq x y z
N MET A 1 8.93 -11.60 21.03
CA MET A 1 8.13 -11.32 19.82
C MET A 1 9.09 -11.34 18.65
N ALA A 2 8.97 -12.30 17.74
CA ALA A 2 9.85 -12.35 16.57
C ALA A 2 9.58 -11.13 15.71
N ASN A 3 10.62 -10.38 15.38
CA ASN A 3 10.55 -9.26 14.45
C ASN A 3 10.41 -9.82 13.03
N PHE A 4 9.17 -10.08 12.60
CA PHE A 4 8.84 -10.53 11.22
C PHE A 4 9.04 -9.45 10.15
N LEU A 5 9.52 -8.27 10.53
CA LEU A 5 9.91 -7.20 9.61
C LEU A 5 11.34 -7.36 9.05
N ASN A 6 12.07 -8.39 9.46
CA ASN A 6 13.40 -8.68 8.93
C ASN A 6 13.31 -9.50 7.64
N CYS A 7 12.77 -8.94 6.56
CA CYS A 7 13.20 -9.37 5.25
C CYS A 7 14.64 -8.92 5.10
N ASP A 8 15.55 -9.86 4.88
CA ASP A 8 16.97 -9.56 4.67
C ASP A 8 17.14 -8.91 3.29
N PHE A 9 17.11 -7.59 3.27
CA PHE A 9 17.44 -6.77 2.10
C PHE A 9 18.94 -6.40 2.08
N GLY A 10 19.78 -7.18 2.74
CA GLY A 10 21.21 -6.92 2.87
C GLY A 10 21.47 -5.74 3.83
N THR A 11 21.83 -4.58 3.28
CA THR A 11 22.12 -3.37 4.07
C THR A 11 20.88 -2.53 4.40
N PHE A 12 19.66 -2.98 4.05
CA PHE A 12 18.43 -2.25 4.24
C PHE A 12 17.45 -3.02 5.12
N GLU A 13 16.57 -2.30 5.82
CA GLU A 13 15.49 -2.87 6.61
C GLU A 13 14.18 -2.10 6.43
N VAL A 14 13.04 -2.81 6.59
CA VAL A 14 11.72 -2.19 6.70
C VAL A 14 11.33 -2.18 8.17
N ARG A 15 11.01 -1.03 8.71
CA ARG A 15 10.55 -0.88 10.09
C ARG A 15 9.38 0.11 10.21
N ILE A 16 8.65 0.00 11.28
CA ILE A 16 7.59 0.96 11.61
C ILE A 16 8.20 2.26 12.13
N LEU A 17 7.75 3.40 11.58
CA LEU A 17 8.07 4.73 12.12
C LEU A 17 7.51 4.88 13.54
N GLN A 18 8.34 5.24 14.52
CA GLN A 18 7.94 5.30 15.93
C GLN A 18 7.13 6.57 16.26
N ASN A 19 6.37 6.55 17.38
CA ASN A 19 5.46 7.64 17.76
C ASN A 19 6.14 8.94 18.18
N ASP A 20 7.40 8.87 18.56
CA ASP A 20 8.24 9.98 19.02
C ASP A 20 9.40 10.28 18.06
N GLU A 21 9.42 9.59 16.92
CA GLU A 21 10.47 9.71 15.93
C GLU A 21 10.23 10.96 15.05
N LYS A 22 11.30 11.70 14.80
CA LYS A 22 11.31 12.81 13.86
C LYS A 22 12.20 12.47 12.67
N VAL A 23 11.60 12.48 11.49
CA VAL A 23 12.35 12.34 10.24
C VAL A 23 12.95 13.70 9.89
N GLU A 24 14.29 13.78 9.82
CA GLU A 24 14.99 15.05 9.58
C GLU A 24 14.99 15.46 8.11
N SER A 25 15.07 14.50 7.19
CA SER A 25 15.10 14.77 5.75
C SER A 25 14.54 13.62 4.93
N PHE A 26 13.82 13.97 3.88
CA PHE A 26 13.36 13.05 2.85
C PHE A 26 12.93 13.83 1.62
N ASN A 27 13.26 13.36 0.43
CA ASN A 27 12.83 13.98 -0.81
C ASN A 27 12.60 12.94 -1.91
N CYS A 28 11.33 12.69 -2.22
CA CYS A 28 10.93 11.81 -3.33
C CYS A 28 10.56 12.57 -4.62
N GLY A 29 10.66 13.92 -4.60
CA GLY A 29 10.26 14.76 -5.74
C GLY A 29 8.77 15.15 -5.73
N ASP A 30 8.01 14.76 -4.72
CA ASP A 30 6.59 15.11 -4.51
C ASP A 30 6.44 15.78 -3.14
N ASP A 31 5.99 17.03 -3.12
CA ASP A 31 5.93 17.84 -1.91
C ASP A 31 4.89 17.34 -0.91
N ASP A 32 3.74 16.77 -1.35
CA ASP A 32 2.74 16.21 -0.45
C ASP A 32 3.26 14.94 0.23
N LEU A 33 3.95 14.08 -0.52
CA LEU A 33 4.56 12.88 0.04
C LEU A 33 5.72 13.23 1.00
N ASN A 34 6.52 14.23 0.67
CA ASN A 34 7.60 14.71 1.54
C ASN A 34 7.04 15.29 2.84
N ASP A 35 6.07 16.20 2.75
CA ASP A 35 5.43 16.82 3.92
C ASP A 35 4.70 15.80 4.79
N PHE A 36 4.07 14.79 4.17
CA PHE A 36 3.42 13.72 4.93
C PHE A 36 4.42 12.98 5.82
N LEU A 37 5.54 12.52 5.26
CA LEU A 37 6.53 11.77 6.04
C LEU A 37 7.18 12.63 7.13
N LEU A 38 7.57 13.87 6.79
CA LEU A 38 8.30 14.75 7.67
C LEU A 38 7.44 15.30 8.83
N ASN A 39 6.15 15.57 8.58
CA ASN A 39 5.33 16.36 9.49
C ASN A 39 4.05 15.66 9.96
N ARG A 40 3.48 14.72 9.20
CA ARG A 40 2.13 14.17 9.44
C ARG A 40 2.10 12.69 9.81
N ALA A 41 3.05 11.88 9.38
CA ALA A 41 3.02 10.43 9.54
C ALA A 41 2.85 9.99 11.00
N VAL A 42 3.61 10.61 11.92
CA VAL A 42 3.51 10.34 13.36
C VAL A 42 2.15 10.75 13.94
N LEU A 43 1.57 11.86 13.46
CA LEU A 43 0.25 12.33 13.90
C LEU A 43 -0.86 11.35 13.46
N TYR A 44 -0.79 10.84 12.23
CA TYR A 44 -1.72 9.83 11.71
C TYR A 44 -1.65 8.53 12.51
N ARG A 45 -0.44 8.11 12.91
CA ARG A 45 -0.25 6.95 13.77
C ARG A 45 -0.83 7.15 15.16
N LYS A 46 -0.57 8.30 15.82
CA LYS A 46 -1.15 8.65 17.12
C LYS A 46 -2.68 8.70 17.09
N ALA A 47 -3.25 9.15 15.98
CA ALA A 47 -4.69 9.17 15.76
C ALA A 47 -5.28 7.82 15.31
N LEU A 48 -4.45 6.76 15.20
CA LEU A 48 -4.83 5.42 14.73
C LEU A 48 -5.45 5.41 13.32
N LEU A 49 -5.10 6.37 12.47
CA LEU A 49 -5.60 6.50 11.10
C LEU A 49 -4.77 5.70 10.10
N ALA A 50 -3.45 5.66 10.29
CA ALA A 50 -2.54 4.91 9.41
C ALA A 50 -1.26 4.53 10.16
N VAL A 51 -0.57 3.51 9.67
CA VAL A 51 0.76 3.10 10.11
C VAL A 51 1.74 3.33 8.98
N THR A 52 2.81 4.07 9.26
CA THR A 52 3.88 4.35 8.31
C THR A 52 5.08 3.45 8.57
N TYR A 53 5.59 2.85 7.51
CA TYR A 53 6.79 2.03 7.47
C TYR A 53 7.86 2.78 6.68
N VAL A 54 9.08 2.75 7.19
CA VAL A 54 10.24 3.30 6.49
C VAL A 54 11.16 2.17 6.05
N PHE A 55 11.72 2.32 4.86
CA PHE A 55 12.78 1.49 4.31
C PHE A 55 14.07 2.28 4.41
N GLU A 56 14.97 1.84 5.27
CA GLU A 56 16.18 2.57 5.59
C GLU A 56 17.45 1.72 5.44
N ASN A 57 18.55 2.39 5.19
CA ASN A 57 19.85 1.79 5.28
C ASN A 57 20.23 1.56 6.76
N ILE A 58 20.61 0.33 7.12
CA ILE A 58 20.87 -0.07 8.51
C ILE A 58 22.05 0.72 9.11
N GLU A 59 23.07 1.02 8.31
CA GLU A 59 24.30 1.67 8.78
C GLU A 59 24.15 3.20 8.82
N SER A 60 23.73 3.81 7.70
CA SER A 60 23.62 5.28 7.60
C SER A 60 22.35 5.85 8.22
N LYS A 61 21.33 5.01 8.47
CA LYS A 61 19.98 5.41 8.88
C LYS A 61 19.26 6.33 7.89
N GLU A 62 19.76 6.37 6.66
CA GLU A 62 19.12 7.11 5.57
C GLU A 62 17.82 6.41 5.15
N ILE A 63 16.73 7.16 5.09
CA ILE A 63 15.44 6.68 4.59
C ILE A 63 15.46 6.69 3.06
N VAL A 64 15.44 5.49 2.49
CA VAL A 64 15.46 5.24 1.04
C VAL A 64 14.04 5.31 0.46
N GLY A 65 13.04 4.94 1.27
CA GLY A 65 11.64 4.98 0.89
C GLY A 65 10.72 4.78 2.08
N TYR A 66 9.43 4.98 1.85
CA TYR A 66 8.42 4.72 2.85
C TYR A 66 7.10 4.34 2.22
N PHE A 67 6.23 3.71 3.01
CA PHE A 67 4.83 3.53 2.68
C PHE A 67 3.96 3.67 3.92
N SER A 68 2.70 4.05 3.71
CA SER A 68 1.74 4.21 4.79
C SER A 68 0.48 3.39 4.49
N LEU A 69 0.04 2.61 5.48
CA LEU A 69 -1.07 1.67 5.35
C LEU A 69 -2.22 2.04 6.29
N ALA A 70 -3.44 1.88 5.81
CA ALA A 70 -4.66 1.98 6.60
C ALA A 70 -5.59 0.80 6.33
N ASN A 71 -6.44 0.46 7.29
CA ASN A 71 -7.53 -0.48 7.07
C ASN A 71 -8.57 0.11 6.13
N ASP A 72 -9.06 -0.70 5.20
CA ASP A 72 -10.07 -0.30 4.24
C ASP A 72 -10.90 -1.53 3.81
N ARG A 73 -11.73 -1.39 2.80
CA ARG A 73 -12.57 -2.43 2.25
C ARG A 73 -12.78 -2.23 0.75
N VAL A 74 -13.07 -3.31 0.04
CA VAL A 74 -13.70 -3.28 -1.29
C VAL A 74 -15.18 -3.56 -1.10
N SER A 75 -16.05 -2.64 -1.50
CA SER A 75 -17.49 -2.69 -1.26
C SER A 75 -18.30 -2.43 -2.53
N LEU A 76 -19.61 -2.59 -2.43
CA LEU A 76 -20.53 -2.27 -3.53
C LEU A 76 -20.40 -0.82 -4.01
N ASP A 77 -20.11 0.11 -3.08
CA ASP A 77 -20.01 1.54 -3.36
C ASP A 77 -18.80 1.89 -4.25
N ASP A 78 -17.84 0.97 -4.34
CA ASP A 78 -16.64 1.12 -5.20
C ASP A 78 -16.91 0.74 -6.66
N PHE A 79 -18.13 0.34 -7.03
CA PHE A 79 -18.52 -0.08 -8.38
C PHE A 79 -19.65 0.80 -8.92
N ASN A 80 -19.78 0.85 -10.24
CA ASN A 80 -20.82 1.65 -10.88
C ASN A 80 -22.23 1.12 -10.57
N ASP A 81 -22.35 -0.20 -10.42
CA ASP A 81 -23.60 -0.87 -10.08
C ASP A 81 -23.39 -2.25 -9.44
N LYS A 82 -24.50 -2.81 -8.94
CA LYS A 82 -24.54 -4.14 -8.34
C LYS A 82 -24.15 -5.26 -9.32
N THR A 83 -24.34 -5.07 -10.60
CA THR A 83 -24.02 -6.07 -11.63
C THR A 83 -22.51 -6.20 -11.76
N GLU A 84 -21.81 -5.06 -11.81
CA GLU A 84 -20.35 -4.99 -11.85
C GLU A 84 -19.74 -5.60 -10.60
N PHE A 85 -20.23 -5.23 -9.40
CA PHE A 85 -19.80 -5.83 -8.14
C PHE A 85 -20.05 -7.35 -8.11
N ASN A 86 -21.22 -7.82 -8.58
CA ASN A 86 -21.53 -9.24 -8.65
C ASN A 86 -20.62 -9.99 -9.63
N ARG A 87 -20.22 -9.37 -10.75
CA ARG A 87 -19.24 -9.90 -11.69
C ARG A 87 -17.87 -10.02 -11.06
N PHE A 88 -17.41 -8.95 -10.37
CA PHE A 88 -16.15 -8.92 -9.64
C PHE A 88 -16.03 -10.09 -8.66
N ARG A 89 -17.05 -10.32 -7.83
CA ARG A 89 -17.03 -11.34 -6.77
C ARG A 89 -17.30 -12.77 -7.25
N ARG A 90 -17.95 -12.95 -8.42
CA ARG A 90 -18.44 -14.28 -8.88
C ARG A 90 -17.34 -15.32 -9.00
N ASN A 91 -16.19 -14.92 -9.48
CA ASN A 91 -15.07 -15.81 -9.79
C ASN A 91 -14.03 -15.88 -8.65
N ARG A 92 -14.19 -15.09 -7.60
CA ARG A 92 -13.21 -14.98 -6.51
C ARG A 92 -13.60 -15.70 -5.24
N PHE A 93 -14.89 -15.95 -5.04
CA PHE A 93 -15.39 -16.50 -3.79
C PHE A 93 -16.26 -17.72 -4.01
N VAL A 94 -15.84 -18.85 -3.42
CA VAL A 94 -16.52 -20.16 -3.55
C VAL A 94 -17.90 -20.15 -2.89
N ASN A 95 -18.04 -19.44 -1.74
CA ASN A 95 -19.31 -19.32 -1.04
C ASN A 95 -19.95 -17.96 -1.34
N LYS A 96 -21.05 -17.96 -2.07
CA LYS A 96 -21.86 -16.80 -2.41
C LYS A 96 -22.63 -16.21 -1.20
N LYS A 97 -22.02 -16.21 0.01
CA LYS A 97 -22.57 -15.42 1.11
C LYS A 97 -22.66 -13.99 0.61
N ARG A 98 -23.79 -13.34 0.85
CA ARG A 98 -24.08 -11.96 0.42
C ARG A 98 -23.30 -10.95 1.26
N ILE A 99 -21.97 -11.08 1.24
CA ILE A 99 -21.06 -10.12 1.87
C ILE A 99 -21.12 -8.86 1.00
N ARG A 100 -21.36 -7.71 1.64
CA ARG A 100 -21.44 -6.41 0.94
C ARG A 100 -20.08 -5.73 0.81
N SER A 101 -19.08 -6.19 1.56
CA SER A 101 -17.72 -5.65 1.52
C SER A 101 -16.71 -6.73 1.88
N TYR A 102 -15.51 -6.59 1.38
CA TYR A 102 -14.37 -7.47 1.61
C TYR A 102 -13.23 -6.70 2.26
N PRO A 103 -12.57 -7.25 3.27
CA PRO A 103 -11.48 -6.55 3.95
C PRO A 103 -10.32 -6.28 3.00
N ALA A 104 -9.80 -5.06 3.08
CA ALA A 104 -8.65 -4.61 2.32
C ALA A 104 -7.72 -3.79 3.20
N VAL A 105 -6.45 -3.71 2.81
CA VAL A 105 -5.51 -2.70 3.26
C VAL A 105 -5.31 -1.68 2.14
N LYS A 106 -5.28 -0.40 2.50
CA LYS A 106 -5.03 0.68 1.56
C LYS A 106 -3.60 1.18 1.69
N ILE A 107 -2.89 1.24 0.55
CA ILE A 107 -1.65 2.00 0.44
C ILE A 107 -2.05 3.47 0.32
N CYS A 108 -1.91 4.21 1.43
CA CYS A 108 -2.27 5.63 1.47
C CYS A 108 -1.18 6.51 0.87
N ARG A 109 0.08 6.10 1.05
CA ARG A 109 1.28 6.79 0.55
C ARG A 109 2.34 5.77 0.20
N LEU A 110 3.11 6.05 -0.85
CA LEU A 110 4.33 5.32 -1.22
C LEU A 110 5.28 6.32 -1.86
N GLY A 111 6.43 6.54 -1.24
CA GLY A 111 7.46 7.45 -1.72
C GLY A 111 8.83 6.81 -1.70
N ILE A 112 9.61 6.98 -2.76
CA ILE A 112 11.01 6.55 -2.86
C ILE A 112 11.86 7.79 -2.98
N ASN A 113 12.92 7.89 -2.18
CA ASN A 113 13.87 8.99 -2.27
C ASN A 113 14.44 9.08 -3.69
N LYS A 114 14.49 10.29 -4.23
CA LYS A 114 14.87 10.57 -5.63
C LYS A 114 16.23 9.99 -6.01
N ASP A 115 17.19 9.93 -5.07
CA ASP A 115 18.52 9.38 -5.29
C ASP A 115 18.53 7.86 -5.52
N PHE A 116 17.38 7.23 -5.25
CA PHE A 116 17.15 5.80 -5.41
C PHE A 116 16.10 5.48 -6.49
N HIS A 117 15.63 6.47 -7.25
CA HIS A 117 14.70 6.23 -8.36
C HIS A 117 15.32 5.33 -9.43
N GLY A 118 14.51 4.55 -10.13
CA GLY A 118 14.93 3.64 -11.20
C GLY A 118 15.67 2.38 -10.75
N LYS A 119 15.87 2.17 -9.45
CA LYS A 119 16.57 1.00 -8.88
C LYS A 119 15.64 -0.15 -8.47
N GLY A 120 14.35 -0.09 -8.84
CA GLY A 120 13.37 -1.15 -8.53
C GLY A 120 12.84 -1.17 -7.08
N ILE A 121 13.26 -0.24 -6.22
CA ILE A 121 12.91 -0.24 -4.79
C ILE A 121 11.39 -0.17 -4.56
N GLY A 122 10.68 0.59 -5.38
CA GLY A 122 9.22 0.65 -5.26
C GLY A 122 8.54 -0.71 -5.42
N SER A 123 9.01 -1.54 -6.38
CA SER A 123 8.51 -2.90 -6.57
C SER A 123 8.88 -3.81 -5.39
N VAL A 124 10.11 -3.69 -4.87
CA VAL A 124 10.53 -4.42 -3.66
C VAL A 124 9.63 -4.11 -2.48
N LEU A 125 9.24 -2.84 -2.27
CA LEU A 125 8.31 -2.47 -1.20
C LEU A 125 6.90 -3.00 -1.44
N LEU A 126 6.41 -3.05 -2.68
CA LEU A 126 5.11 -3.66 -2.99
C LEU A 126 5.14 -5.17 -2.74
N ASP A 127 6.20 -5.86 -3.12
CA ASP A 127 6.35 -7.30 -2.86
C ASP A 127 6.45 -7.59 -1.35
N PHE A 128 7.15 -6.74 -0.59
CA PHE A 128 7.14 -6.79 0.86
C PHE A 128 5.72 -6.65 1.44
N ILE A 129 4.94 -5.66 0.98
CA ILE A 129 3.55 -5.46 1.45
C ILE A 129 2.69 -6.69 1.13
N LYS A 130 2.80 -7.26 -0.08
CA LYS A 130 2.07 -8.47 -0.48
C LYS A 130 2.41 -9.64 0.44
N SER A 131 3.69 -9.96 0.61
CA SER A 131 4.16 -11.06 1.48
C SER A 131 3.73 -10.86 2.93
N TYR A 132 3.87 -9.64 3.46
CA TYR A 132 3.47 -9.32 4.84
C TYR A 132 1.99 -9.63 5.12
N PHE A 133 1.08 -9.31 4.18
CA PHE A 133 -0.34 -9.61 4.36
C PHE A 133 -0.72 -11.04 4.02
N ILE A 134 0.08 -11.79 3.28
CA ILE A 134 -0.13 -13.23 3.06
C ILE A 134 0.32 -14.03 4.28
N GLU A 135 1.54 -13.81 4.75
CA GLU A 135 2.16 -14.60 5.81
C GLU A 135 1.66 -14.21 7.20
N GLU A 136 1.45 -12.90 7.43
CA GLU A 136 1.06 -12.33 8.73
C GLU A 136 -0.37 -11.76 8.73
N ASN A 137 -1.29 -12.41 8.03
CA ASN A 137 -2.68 -11.94 7.87
C ASN A 137 -3.49 -12.09 9.18
N LYS A 138 -3.16 -11.30 10.19
CA LYS A 138 -3.74 -11.38 11.55
C LYS A 138 -5.22 -11.01 11.63
N THR A 139 -5.74 -10.26 10.65
CA THR A 139 -7.12 -9.74 10.71
C THR A 139 -8.00 -10.19 9.56
N GLY A 140 -7.49 -11.00 8.64
CA GLY A 140 -8.17 -11.37 7.40
C GLY A 140 -8.20 -10.19 6.41
N CYS A 141 -7.12 -9.97 5.68
CA CYS A 141 -7.04 -9.02 4.58
C CYS A 141 -7.10 -9.77 3.26
N ARG A 142 -8.01 -9.39 2.36
CA ARG A 142 -8.15 -10.05 1.05
C ARG A 142 -7.52 -9.26 -0.08
N PHE A 143 -7.59 -7.95 -0.02
CA PHE A 143 -7.13 -7.08 -1.08
C PHE A 143 -6.14 -6.04 -0.57
N ILE A 144 -5.19 -5.67 -1.42
CA ILE A 144 -4.44 -4.42 -1.30
C ILE A 144 -5.05 -3.45 -2.30
N ILE A 145 -5.38 -2.22 -1.87
CA ILE A 145 -5.95 -1.19 -2.73
C ILE A 145 -5.12 0.09 -2.68
N VAL A 146 -5.19 0.87 -3.74
CA VAL A 146 -4.53 2.18 -3.85
C VAL A 146 -5.31 3.12 -4.76
N ASP A 147 -5.45 4.38 -4.35
CA ASP A 147 -5.85 5.46 -5.26
C ASP A 147 -4.60 5.99 -5.97
N ALA A 148 -4.31 5.42 -7.13
CA ALA A 148 -3.10 5.76 -7.88
C ALA A 148 -3.30 7.01 -8.73
N TYR A 149 -2.40 7.99 -8.61
CA TYR A 149 -2.31 9.09 -9.57
C TYR A 149 -2.01 8.57 -10.98
N TYR A 150 -2.43 9.30 -12.02
CA TYR A 150 -2.28 8.86 -13.40
C TYR A 150 -0.84 8.50 -13.79
N ASN A 151 0.13 9.26 -13.32
CA ASN A 151 1.56 9.03 -13.57
C ASN A 151 2.11 7.78 -12.84
N ALA A 152 1.42 7.30 -11.80
CA ALA A 152 1.80 6.11 -11.03
C ALA A 152 1.06 4.83 -11.47
N ILE A 153 0.02 4.93 -12.30
CA ILE A 153 -0.79 3.77 -12.69
C ILE A 153 0.06 2.66 -13.31
N GLN A 154 0.93 3.02 -14.27
CA GLN A 154 1.77 2.03 -14.94
C GLN A 154 2.70 1.31 -13.97
N PHE A 155 3.22 2.00 -12.96
CA PHE A 155 4.03 1.39 -11.91
C PHE A 155 3.25 0.31 -11.15
N TYR A 156 2.02 0.61 -10.72
CA TYR A 156 1.20 -0.38 -10.03
C TYR A 156 0.78 -1.53 -10.94
N GLN A 157 0.45 -1.27 -12.21
CA GLN A 157 0.12 -2.33 -13.18
C GLN A 157 1.32 -3.26 -13.46
N ASN A 158 2.53 -2.73 -13.53
CA ASN A 158 3.76 -3.53 -13.65
C ASN A 158 4.02 -4.40 -12.40
N ASN A 159 3.34 -4.13 -11.31
CA ASN A 159 3.36 -4.89 -10.06
C ASN A 159 2.02 -5.63 -9.83
N ASP A 160 1.34 -6.04 -10.90
CA ASP A 160 0.14 -6.89 -10.92
C ASP A 160 -1.14 -6.26 -10.34
N PHE A 161 -1.16 -4.96 -10.06
CA PHE A 161 -2.37 -4.27 -9.69
C PHE A 161 -3.29 -4.09 -10.91
N GLN A 162 -4.58 -4.23 -10.68
CA GLN A 162 -5.62 -4.12 -11.70
C GLN A 162 -6.58 -2.98 -11.36
N TYR A 163 -7.23 -2.40 -12.37
CA TYR A 163 -8.31 -1.46 -12.14
C TYR A 163 -9.49 -2.12 -11.46
N LEU A 164 -10.00 -1.52 -10.39
CA LEU A 164 -11.21 -2.02 -9.74
C LEU A 164 -12.45 -1.75 -10.59
N LYS A 165 -12.52 -0.56 -11.22
CA LYS A 165 -13.56 -0.18 -12.18
C LYS A 165 -12.97 -0.04 -13.59
N ARG A 166 -13.79 -0.36 -14.62
CA ARG A 166 -13.35 -0.26 -16.01
C ARG A 166 -13.23 1.17 -16.50
N GLU A 167 -14.17 2.02 -16.15
CA GLU A 167 -14.23 3.41 -16.61
C GLU A 167 -14.52 4.36 -15.46
N GLU A 168 -13.71 5.38 -15.33
CA GLU A 168 -13.93 6.56 -14.50
C GLU A 168 -13.58 7.77 -15.35
N LYS A 169 -14.50 8.75 -15.41
CA LYS A 169 -14.30 9.99 -16.15
C LYS A 169 -13.85 11.08 -15.17
N ASP A 170 -12.92 11.91 -15.60
CA ASP A 170 -12.50 13.16 -14.93
C ASP A 170 -12.00 13.02 -13.49
N ILE A 171 -11.15 12.01 -13.21
CA ILE A 171 -10.65 11.75 -11.88
C ILE A 171 -9.13 11.88 -11.86
N VAL A 172 -8.62 12.55 -10.81
CA VAL A 172 -7.18 12.75 -10.57
C VAL A 172 -6.47 11.43 -10.26
N THR A 173 -7.19 10.47 -9.70
CA THR A 173 -6.67 9.16 -9.30
C THR A 173 -7.55 8.03 -9.83
N ARG A 174 -7.00 6.82 -9.89
CA ARG A 174 -7.72 5.59 -10.23
C ARG A 174 -7.58 4.58 -9.09
N LEU A 175 -8.70 3.98 -8.69
CA LEU A 175 -8.69 2.91 -7.71
C LEU A 175 -8.20 1.61 -8.36
N LEU A 176 -7.03 1.15 -7.91
CA LEU A 176 -6.47 -0.15 -8.28
C LEU A 176 -6.50 -1.10 -7.09
N TYR A 177 -6.51 -2.39 -7.39
CA TYR A 177 -6.45 -3.44 -6.39
C TYR A 177 -5.50 -4.56 -6.80
N TYR A 178 -5.01 -5.27 -5.79
CA TYR A 178 -4.30 -6.53 -5.89
C TYR A 178 -5.03 -7.57 -5.05
N ASP A 179 -5.28 -8.77 -5.60
CA ASP A 179 -5.94 -9.88 -4.87
C ASP A 179 -4.86 -10.77 -4.25
N LEU A 180 -4.76 -10.76 -2.92
CA LEU A 180 -3.74 -11.53 -2.18
C LEU A 180 -3.87 -13.05 -2.38
N ASN A 181 -5.00 -13.53 -2.88
CA ASN A 181 -5.19 -14.96 -3.18
C ASN A 181 -4.66 -15.37 -4.57
N ASP A 182 -4.27 -14.42 -5.42
CA ASP A 182 -3.75 -14.76 -6.76
C ASP A 182 -2.31 -15.31 -6.72
N ILE A 183 -1.64 -15.26 -5.55
CA ILE A 183 -0.31 -15.85 -5.30
C ILE A 183 -0.42 -17.28 -4.71
N ALA A 184 -1.59 -17.67 -4.21
CA ALA A 184 -1.81 -18.95 -3.52
C ALA A 184 -2.06 -20.11 -4.48
#